data_6612ee9efd0a93213273e52fde742514
#
_entry.id   6612ee9efd0a93213273e52fde742514
#
_cell.length_a   1.000
_cell.length_b   1.000
_cell.length_c   1.000
_cell.angle_alpha   90.00
_cell.angle_beta   90.00
_cell.angle_gamma   90.00
#
_symmetry.space_group_name_H-M   'P 1'
#
loop_
_entity.id
_entity.type
_entity.pdbx_description
1 polymer ?
#
loop_
_entity_poly.entity_id
_entity_poly.type
_entity_poly.pdbx_seq_one_letter_code
_entity_poly.pdbx_strand_id
1 'polypeptide(L)'
;MKCSSPDCIGGIGRSDADVKCSTSDPQPMRSGRQLYGRHATWRKVGRHVREAIDSHPAKTPPEPFSWKFGPAVSEVKCINLALQGGSAHGAFTWGVLDRLLEEPRIEMEGVSATSAGAMNAVVMAHGLTNGGPEGAREALEEFWRGVARVSVPFGALHLFEMMSRFLSPYQLNPFNYNPLRRLIGQAVDFERLRQGSAVKLFLSATNVRTGKIKVFTDKEITADCVLASACVPLLYQAVEIDGEHYWDGGYIGNPALFPLIYSCQSRDILIVHVNPIERPDKPTSAYDIMNRINEISFNSTLMREMRAVAFVTKLIDDEKLSQGDAKRVLIHSVCADDVTRGFGTASKLNADLGFFSRLRALGRERAQAWIDHHLDDLGSRSTVDIRAAYL
;
A
#
# COMPACT_ATOMS: atom_id res chain seq x y z
N MET A 1 -55.15 -26.00 -13.30
CA MET A 1 -55.44 -27.45 -13.41
C MET A 1 -54.34 -28.15 -12.67
N LYS A 2 -54.58 -28.48 -11.41
CA LYS A 2 -54.90 -29.78 -10.79
C LYS A 2 -53.82 -30.85 -11.09
N CYS A 3 -53.04 -31.14 -10.06
CA CYS A 3 -52.89 -32.43 -9.32
C CYS A 3 -52.21 -33.52 -10.11
N SER A 4 -51.31 -34.36 -9.63
CA SER A 4 -51.19 -35.07 -8.35
C SER A 4 -49.92 -35.97 -8.39
N SER A 5 -49.31 -36.18 -7.23
CA SER A 5 -48.46 -37.35 -6.89
C SER A 5 -49.32 -38.64 -6.86
N PRO A 6 -48.82 -39.87 -6.59
CA PRO A 6 -47.79 -40.28 -5.66
C PRO A 6 -47.01 -41.62 -6.01
N ASP A 7 -46.05 -41.99 -5.07
CA ASP A 7 -45.68 -43.31 -4.53
C ASP A 7 -44.87 -44.34 -5.37
N CYS A 8 -43.79 -44.87 -4.84
CA CYS A 8 -43.61 -46.16 -4.10
C CYS A 8 -42.12 -46.57 -4.02
N ILE A 9 -41.57 -46.69 -2.84
CA ILE A 9 -41.27 -47.89 -2.01
C ILE A 9 -40.09 -48.73 -2.49
N GLY A 10 -39.17 -48.99 -1.55
CA GLY A 10 -38.23 -50.10 -1.41
C GLY A 10 -36.82 -49.64 -1.07
N GLY A 11 -36.15 -49.93 -0.02
CA GLY A 11 -36.28 -50.88 1.07
C GLY A 11 -34.90 -51.50 1.34
N ILE A 12 -34.50 -51.52 2.62
CA ILE A 12 -33.59 -52.45 3.25
C ILE A 12 -32.08 -52.13 3.26
N GLY A 13 -31.55 -52.06 4.52
CA GLY A 13 -30.16 -52.34 4.84
C GLY A 13 -29.63 -51.64 6.09
N ARG A 14 -30.02 -52.11 7.29
CA ARG A 14 -29.35 -51.80 8.58
C ARG A 14 -28.04 -52.53 8.69
N SER A 15 -27.01 -51.90 9.24
CA SER A 15 -26.04 -52.58 10.11
C SER A 15 -25.56 -51.59 11.17
N ASP A 16 -25.83 -51.99 12.40
CA ASP A 16 -25.44 -51.38 13.67
C ASP A 16 -23.94 -51.51 13.88
N ALA A 17 -23.29 -50.47 14.31
CA ALA A 17 -22.02 -50.58 15.04
C ALA A 17 -22.02 -49.57 16.16
N ASP A 18 -22.21 -50.07 17.38
CA ASP A 18 -22.13 -49.38 18.65
C ASP A 18 -20.80 -48.66 18.85
N VAL A 19 -20.86 -47.36 19.15
CA VAL A 19 -19.78 -46.68 19.84
C VAL A 19 -20.33 -46.13 21.15
N LYS A 20 -19.87 -46.74 22.24
CA LYS A 20 -20.17 -46.38 23.63
C LYS A 20 -19.70 -44.97 23.94
N CYS A 21 -20.63 -44.13 24.32
CA CYS A 21 -20.38 -42.85 24.96
C CYS A 21 -20.15 -43.08 26.45
N SER A 22 -18.95 -42.82 26.96
CA SER A 22 -18.66 -42.80 28.39
C SER A 22 -18.96 -41.40 28.94
N THR A 23 -20.00 -41.32 29.74
CA THR A 23 -20.32 -40.15 30.57
C THR A 23 -19.36 -40.11 31.76
N SER A 24 -18.62 -39.01 31.90
CA SER A 24 -17.95 -38.65 33.15
C SER A 24 -18.54 -37.33 33.67
N ASP A 25 -19.00 -37.40 34.92
CA ASP A 25 -19.66 -36.33 35.66
C ASP A 25 -18.83 -35.04 35.82
N PRO A 26 -19.47 -33.88 35.90
CA PRO A 26 -18.76 -32.61 36.16
C PRO A 26 -18.53 -32.41 37.66
N GLN A 27 -17.30 -32.26 38.06
CA GLN A 27 -16.89 -31.76 39.39
C GLN A 27 -17.07 -30.26 39.51
N PRO A 28 -17.43 -29.72 40.69
CA PRO A 28 -17.75 -28.29 40.87
C PRO A 28 -16.49 -27.41 40.90
N MET A 29 -16.55 -26.30 40.17
CA MET A 29 -15.53 -25.24 40.19
C MET A 29 -15.48 -24.57 41.56
N ARG A 30 -14.33 -24.63 42.20
CA ARG A 30 -13.98 -23.80 43.36
C ARG A 30 -13.66 -22.38 42.90
N SER A 31 -14.35 -21.41 43.50
CA SER A 31 -14.07 -19.99 43.44
C SER A 31 -12.64 -19.71 43.97
N GLY A 32 -11.76 -19.19 43.10
CA GLY A 32 -10.45 -18.70 43.48
C GLY A 32 -10.16 -17.39 42.77
N ARG A 33 -10.35 -16.26 43.47
CA ARG A 33 -9.81 -14.96 43.08
C ARG A 33 -8.30 -15.08 43.03
N GLN A 34 -7.71 -14.90 41.83
CA GLN A 34 -6.35 -14.35 41.63
C GLN A 34 -6.10 -14.14 40.13
N LEU A 35 -6.31 -12.94 39.64
CA LEU A 35 -5.83 -12.49 38.34
C LEU A 35 -5.52 -10.99 38.41
N TYR A 36 -4.41 -10.65 39.05
CA TYR A 36 -3.67 -9.42 38.79
C TYR A 36 -2.18 -9.77 38.80
N GLY A 37 -1.63 -10.00 37.62
CA GLY A 37 -0.21 -10.29 37.46
C GLY A 37 0.19 -10.46 36.00
N ARG A 38 -0.13 -9.50 35.13
CA ARG A 38 0.33 -9.50 33.73
C ARG A 38 0.82 -8.13 33.24
N HIS A 39 1.54 -7.41 34.08
CA HIS A 39 2.30 -6.21 33.63
C HIS A 39 3.74 -6.53 33.17
N ALA A 40 4.20 -7.79 33.24
CA ALA A 40 5.59 -8.14 32.96
C ALA A 40 5.89 -8.56 31.52
N THR A 41 4.89 -8.95 30.73
CA THR A 41 5.12 -9.51 29.38
C THR A 41 5.32 -8.46 28.30
N TRP A 42 4.70 -7.30 28.40
CA TRP A 42 4.86 -6.23 27.42
C TRP A 42 6.22 -5.50 27.53
N ARG A 43 6.79 -5.44 28.74
CA ARG A 43 8.16 -4.90 28.94
C ARG A 43 9.26 -5.79 28.34
N LYS A 44 9.05 -7.10 28.24
CA LYS A 44 10.04 -8.01 27.62
C LYS A 44 10.06 -7.89 26.11
N VAL A 45 8.90 -7.74 25.46
CA VAL A 45 8.83 -7.54 23.99
C VAL A 45 9.46 -6.21 23.60
N GLY A 46 9.20 -5.13 24.35
CA GLY A 46 9.83 -3.82 24.12
C GLY A 46 11.34 -3.82 24.34
N ARG A 47 11.87 -4.68 25.20
CA ARG A 47 13.31 -4.78 25.47
C ARG A 47 14.06 -5.51 24.35
N HIS A 48 13.52 -6.61 23.82
CA HIS A 48 14.12 -7.35 22.70
C HIS A 48 14.14 -6.55 21.40
N VAL A 49 13.14 -5.68 21.20
CA VAL A 49 13.12 -4.76 20.05
C VAL A 49 14.16 -3.63 20.23
N ARG A 50 14.38 -3.12 21.45
CA ARG A 50 15.45 -2.16 21.73
C ARG A 50 16.85 -2.76 21.61
N GLU A 51 17.07 -3.96 22.13
CA GLU A 51 18.38 -4.64 22.04
C GLU A 51 18.77 -4.96 20.59
N ALA A 52 17.82 -5.20 19.70
CA ALA A 52 18.08 -5.36 18.27
C ALA A 52 18.42 -4.04 17.55
N ILE A 53 17.98 -2.90 18.10
CA ILE A 53 18.27 -1.55 17.57
C ILE A 53 19.61 -1.03 18.10
N ASP A 54 19.95 -1.33 19.37
CA ASP A 54 21.14 -0.81 20.04
C ASP A 54 22.45 -1.58 19.74
N SER A 55 22.39 -2.70 19.00
CA SER A 55 23.58 -3.53 18.68
C SER A 55 24.41 -3.02 17.52
N HIS A 56 24.05 -1.90 16.86
CA HIS A 56 24.90 -1.26 15.85
C HIS A 56 25.31 0.14 16.33
N PRO A 57 26.63 0.44 16.42
CA PRO A 57 27.08 1.79 16.75
C PRO A 57 26.59 2.74 15.65
N ALA A 58 25.73 3.67 16.03
CA ALA A 58 25.23 4.73 15.16
C ALA A 58 26.42 5.55 14.65
N LYS A 59 26.79 5.35 13.38
CA LYS A 59 27.53 6.38 12.64
C LYS A 59 26.60 7.58 12.58
N THR A 60 27.11 8.74 12.99
CA THR A 60 26.42 10.04 12.86
C THR A 60 25.73 10.10 11.49
N PRO A 61 24.41 10.32 11.45
CA PRO A 61 23.72 10.48 10.18
C PRO A 61 24.34 11.66 9.43
N PRO A 62 24.49 11.60 8.09
CA PRO A 62 24.86 12.78 7.32
C PRO A 62 23.84 13.87 7.64
N GLU A 63 24.30 15.13 7.71
CA GLU A 63 23.43 16.27 7.96
C GLU A 63 22.24 16.20 6.98
N PRO A 64 21.01 16.46 7.44
CA PRO A 64 19.84 16.43 6.59
C PRO A 64 20.06 17.42 5.45
N PHE A 65 19.90 16.93 4.22
CA PHE A 65 20.00 17.74 3.01
C PHE A 65 18.89 18.80 3.06
N SER A 66 19.27 20.02 3.39
CA SER A 66 18.35 21.16 3.51
C SER A 66 18.25 21.86 2.16
N TRP A 67 17.06 21.90 1.58
CA TRP A 67 16.74 22.72 0.43
C TRP A 67 16.76 24.18 0.85
N LYS A 68 17.82 24.93 0.51
CA LYS A 68 17.83 26.38 0.73
C LYS A 68 16.99 27.06 -0.36
N PHE A 69 15.73 27.29 -0.07
CA PHE A 69 14.90 28.21 -0.84
C PHE A 69 15.29 29.67 -0.52
N GLY A 70 15.15 30.56 -1.54
CA GLY A 70 15.45 31.99 -1.44
C GLY A 70 14.59 32.73 -0.40
N PRO A 71 14.74 34.04 -0.21
CA PRO A 71 14.21 34.76 0.92
C PRO A 71 12.67 34.79 0.97
N ALA A 72 12.13 34.59 2.17
CA ALA A 72 10.73 34.73 2.60
C ALA A 72 9.77 33.62 2.11
N VAL A 73 10.09 32.34 2.34
CA VAL A 73 9.08 31.27 2.30
C VAL A 73 8.42 31.21 3.69
N SER A 74 7.08 31.20 3.75
CA SER A 74 6.31 30.82 4.93
C SER A 74 6.81 29.47 5.44
N GLU A 75 6.67 29.20 6.74
CA GLU A 75 7.15 27.98 7.41
C GLU A 75 6.99 26.71 6.56
N VAL A 76 8.12 26.01 6.29
CA VAL A 76 8.11 24.76 5.52
C VAL A 76 7.48 23.66 6.35
N LYS A 77 6.51 22.96 5.77
CA LYS A 77 5.79 21.86 6.39
C LYS A 77 6.35 20.51 5.92
N CYS A 78 6.85 19.71 6.85
CA CYS A 78 7.39 18.39 6.56
C CYS A 78 6.30 17.32 6.64
N ILE A 79 6.12 16.54 5.57
CA ILE A 79 5.10 15.48 5.49
C ILE A 79 5.70 14.13 5.09
N ASN A 80 4.95 13.08 5.38
CA ASN A 80 5.18 11.75 4.82
C ASN A 80 4.15 11.44 3.75
N LEU A 81 4.54 10.68 2.74
CA LEU A 81 3.65 10.22 1.68
C LEU A 81 3.32 8.74 1.83
N ALA A 82 2.07 8.39 1.56
CA ALA A 82 1.58 7.02 1.54
C ALA A 82 0.90 6.76 0.19
N LEU A 83 1.61 6.07 -0.74
CA LEU A 83 1.23 5.95 -2.14
C LEU A 83 0.63 4.58 -2.43
N GLN A 84 -0.66 4.53 -2.76
CA GLN A 84 -1.33 3.29 -3.14
C GLN A 84 -0.83 2.73 -4.48
N GLY A 85 -0.84 1.40 -4.58
CA GLY A 85 -0.79 0.67 -5.84
C GLY A 85 -2.14 0.70 -6.56
N GLY A 86 -2.10 0.66 -7.89
CA GLY A 86 -3.31 0.70 -8.71
C GLY A 86 -3.04 0.56 -10.20
N SER A 87 -1.93 -0.04 -10.61
CA SER A 87 -1.51 -0.24 -12.01
C SER A 87 -1.52 1.09 -12.78
N ALA A 88 -2.21 1.19 -13.93
CA ALA A 88 -2.30 2.41 -14.76
C ALA A 88 -2.84 3.65 -14.00
N HIS A 89 -3.67 3.43 -12.96
CA HIS A 89 -4.17 4.54 -12.13
C HIS A 89 -3.05 5.21 -11.30
N GLY A 90 -1.88 4.61 -11.19
CA GLY A 90 -0.68 5.27 -10.64
C GLY A 90 -0.27 6.55 -11.36
N ALA A 91 -0.76 6.80 -12.60
CA ALA A 91 -0.59 8.07 -13.29
C ALA A 91 -1.35 9.23 -12.60
N PHE A 92 -2.40 8.96 -11.82
CA PHE A 92 -3.01 9.94 -10.91
C PHE A 92 -2.01 10.34 -9.82
N THR A 93 -1.35 9.36 -9.21
CA THR A 93 -0.29 9.60 -8.21
C THR A 93 0.85 10.43 -8.80
N TRP A 94 1.28 10.16 -10.05
CA TRP A 94 2.22 11.01 -10.76
C TRP A 94 1.74 12.48 -10.78
N GLY A 95 0.48 12.74 -11.13
CA GLY A 95 -0.06 14.10 -11.14
C GLY A 95 -0.07 14.77 -9.77
N VAL A 96 -0.40 14.01 -8.71
CA VAL A 96 -0.35 14.51 -7.33
C VAL A 96 1.07 14.89 -6.94
N LEU A 97 2.04 14.01 -7.18
CA LEU A 97 3.46 14.25 -6.89
C LEU A 97 4.01 15.43 -7.69
N ASP A 98 3.67 15.50 -8.97
CA ASP A 98 4.08 16.58 -9.87
C ASP A 98 3.65 17.96 -9.33
N ARG A 99 2.43 18.09 -8.77
CA ARG A 99 1.98 19.35 -8.18
C ARG A 99 2.57 19.59 -6.78
N LEU A 100 2.71 18.57 -5.95
CA LEU A 100 3.33 18.71 -4.63
C LEU A 100 4.80 19.16 -4.74
N LEU A 101 5.53 18.68 -5.75
CA LEU A 101 6.93 19.05 -6.00
C LEU A 101 7.09 20.52 -6.46
N GLU A 102 6.04 21.15 -6.96
CA GLU A 102 6.01 22.59 -7.26
C GLU A 102 5.75 23.48 -6.03
N GLU A 103 5.36 22.87 -4.89
CA GLU A 103 5.00 23.61 -3.68
C GLU A 103 6.21 23.76 -2.73
N PRO A 104 6.86 24.94 -2.67
CA PRO A 104 8.08 25.13 -1.89
C PRO A 104 7.85 25.07 -0.37
N ARG A 105 6.60 25.14 0.07
CA ARG A 105 6.24 25.06 1.50
C ARG A 105 6.08 23.64 2.00
N ILE A 106 6.19 22.63 1.12
CA ILE A 106 6.07 21.22 1.47
C ILE A 106 7.42 20.53 1.27
N GLU A 107 7.91 19.86 2.31
CA GLU A 107 9.06 18.98 2.30
C GLU A 107 8.63 17.55 2.60
N MET A 108 9.20 16.58 1.93
CA MET A 108 8.87 15.16 2.07
C MET A 108 9.96 14.44 2.86
N GLU A 109 9.61 13.82 4.01
CA GLU A 109 10.58 13.07 4.82
C GLU A 109 10.64 11.60 4.40
N GLY A 110 9.48 10.96 4.30
CA GLY A 110 9.38 9.54 4.00
C GLY A 110 8.25 9.20 3.06
N VAL A 111 8.45 8.13 2.28
CA VAL A 111 7.45 7.63 1.31
C VAL A 111 7.26 6.13 1.54
N SER A 112 6.07 5.74 1.96
CA SER A 112 5.64 4.35 1.97
C SER A 112 4.78 4.08 0.74
N ALA A 113 5.12 3.04 -0.01
CA ALA A 113 4.53 2.86 -1.32
C ALA A 113 4.38 1.38 -1.71
N THR A 114 3.43 1.11 -2.60
CA THR A 114 3.13 -0.24 -3.09
C THR A 114 2.85 -0.22 -4.59
N SER A 115 3.35 -1.22 -5.32
CA SER A 115 3.03 -1.45 -6.74
C SER A 115 3.35 -0.22 -7.62
N ALA A 116 2.38 0.31 -8.36
CA ALA A 116 2.56 1.55 -9.14
C ALA A 116 2.97 2.74 -8.25
N GLY A 117 2.53 2.78 -6.99
CA GLY A 117 2.99 3.74 -6.00
C GLY A 117 4.48 3.60 -5.71
N ALA A 118 4.99 2.35 -5.61
CA ALA A 118 6.41 2.08 -5.40
C ALA A 118 7.27 2.54 -6.60
N MET A 119 6.77 2.35 -7.83
CA MET A 119 7.43 2.88 -9.03
C MET A 119 7.51 4.40 -8.99
N ASN A 120 6.41 5.09 -8.69
CA ASN A 120 6.40 6.54 -8.52
C ASN A 120 7.39 6.99 -7.43
N ALA A 121 7.40 6.29 -6.29
CA ALA A 121 8.26 6.65 -5.15
C ALA A 121 9.75 6.60 -5.50
N VAL A 122 10.22 5.51 -6.13
CA VAL A 122 11.65 5.37 -6.46
C VAL A 122 12.10 6.30 -7.58
N VAL A 123 11.23 6.53 -8.59
CA VAL A 123 11.51 7.46 -9.69
C VAL A 123 11.57 8.90 -9.16
N MET A 124 10.60 9.30 -8.34
CA MET A 124 10.60 10.59 -7.67
C MET A 124 11.86 10.78 -6.79
N ALA A 125 12.16 9.80 -5.94
CA ALA A 125 13.31 9.89 -5.04
C ALA A 125 14.64 9.98 -5.80
N HIS A 126 14.79 9.23 -6.90
CA HIS A 126 15.95 9.32 -7.79
C HIS A 126 16.07 10.72 -8.41
N GLY A 127 15.00 11.24 -8.97
CA GLY A 127 14.97 12.58 -9.56
C GLY A 127 15.25 13.68 -8.53
N LEU A 128 14.66 13.59 -7.32
CA LEU A 128 14.93 14.50 -6.21
C LEU A 128 16.42 14.49 -5.82
N THR A 129 17.04 13.30 -5.74
CA THR A 129 18.44 13.15 -5.35
C THR A 129 19.39 13.75 -6.37
N ASN A 130 19.04 13.77 -7.66
CA ASN A 130 19.92 14.21 -8.75
C ASN A 130 19.66 15.63 -9.23
N GLY A 131 18.41 16.10 -9.21
CA GLY A 131 18.01 17.37 -9.80
C GLY A 131 16.96 18.12 -8.99
N GLY A 132 16.74 17.77 -7.73
CA GLY A 132 15.75 18.42 -6.89
C GLY A 132 14.31 18.20 -7.38
N PRO A 133 13.39 19.07 -6.96
CA PRO A 133 11.97 18.95 -7.32
C PRO A 133 11.73 18.88 -8.84
N GLU A 134 12.43 19.69 -9.61
CA GLU A 134 12.29 19.68 -11.08
C GLU A 134 12.82 18.39 -11.68
N GLY A 135 14.00 17.90 -11.25
CA GLY A 135 14.52 16.60 -11.69
C GLY A 135 13.59 15.44 -11.36
N ALA A 136 12.86 15.51 -10.23
CA ALA A 136 11.85 14.50 -9.88
C ALA A 136 10.64 14.55 -10.82
N ARG A 137 10.19 15.74 -11.19
CA ARG A 137 9.07 15.95 -12.12
C ARG A 137 9.41 15.44 -13.53
N GLU A 138 10.59 15.77 -14.02
CA GLU A 138 11.11 15.28 -15.30
C GLU A 138 11.25 13.75 -15.32
N ALA A 139 11.83 13.17 -14.28
CA ALA A 139 11.99 11.72 -14.16
C ALA A 139 10.64 10.98 -14.16
N LEU A 140 9.65 11.49 -13.43
CA LEU A 140 8.29 10.94 -13.42
C LEU A 140 7.62 11.00 -14.80
N GLU A 141 7.77 12.13 -15.50
CA GLU A 141 7.22 12.30 -16.86
C GLU A 141 7.86 11.32 -17.85
N GLU A 142 9.18 11.22 -17.82
CA GLU A 142 9.91 10.30 -18.70
C GLU A 142 9.53 8.83 -18.41
N PHE A 143 9.44 8.47 -17.13
CA PHE A 143 9.04 7.14 -16.72
C PHE A 143 7.64 6.76 -17.25
N TRP A 144 6.63 7.61 -17.05
CA TRP A 144 5.26 7.32 -17.50
C TRP A 144 5.12 7.32 -19.02
N ARG A 145 5.88 8.16 -19.73
CA ARG A 145 6.02 8.06 -21.20
C ARG A 145 6.68 6.75 -21.61
N GLY A 146 7.67 6.30 -20.85
CA GLY A 146 8.31 5.01 -21.05
C GLY A 146 7.35 3.85 -20.86
N VAL A 147 6.52 3.87 -19.80
CA VAL A 147 5.47 2.85 -19.56
C VAL A 147 4.54 2.77 -20.77
N ALA A 148 4.07 3.90 -21.31
CA ALA A 148 3.19 3.90 -22.48
C ALA A 148 3.85 3.28 -23.73
N ARG A 149 5.16 3.44 -23.92
CA ARG A 149 5.88 2.89 -25.07
C ARG A 149 6.12 1.38 -24.98
N VAL A 150 6.36 0.86 -23.77
CA VAL A 150 6.68 -0.57 -23.59
C VAL A 150 5.47 -1.44 -23.32
N SER A 151 4.31 -0.84 -23.15
CA SER A 151 3.08 -1.56 -22.85
C SER A 151 2.53 -2.28 -24.06
N VAL A 152 2.01 -3.47 -23.81
CA VAL A 152 1.34 -4.30 -24.82
C VAL A 152 0.01 -3.65 -25.20
N PRO A 153 -0.41 -3.70 -26.48
CA PRO A 153 -1.71 -3.22 -26.88
C PRO A 153 -2.84 -3.80 -26.03
N PHE A 154 -3.81 -2.95 -25.66
CA PHE A 154 -4.89 -3.28 -24.72
C PHE A 154 -5.62 -4.59 -25.07
N GLY A 155 -5.88 -4.87 -26.34
CA GLY A 155 -6.55 -6.10 -26.77
C GLY A 155 -5.74 -7.37 -26.48
N ALA A 156 -4.43 -7.33 -26.66
CA ALA A 156 -3.55 -8.47 -26.36
C ALA A 156 -3.43 -8.69 -24.85
N LEU A 157 -3.39 -7.63 -24.07
CA LEU A 157 -3.36 -7.70 -22.61
C LEU A 157 -4.66 -8.25 -22.05
N HIS A 158 -5.81 -7.89 -22.62
CA HIS A 158 -7.10 -8.44 -22.21
C HIS A 158 -7.23 -9.94 -22.54
N LEU A 159 -6.71 -10.37 -23.69
CA LEU A 159 -6.65 -11.80 -24.03
C LEU A 159 -5.74 -12.55 -23.04
N PHE A 160 -4.59 -11.99 -22.70
CA PHE A 160 -3.68 -12.56 -21.71
C PHE A 160 -4.35 -12.68 -20.34
N GLU A 161 -5.03 -11.64 -19.87
CA GLU A 161 -5.79 -11.65 -18.61
C GLU A 161 -6.88 -12.73 -18.61
N MET A 162 -7.60 -12.90 -19.72
CA MET A 162 -8.61 -13.94 -19.86
C MET A 162 -7.97 -15.34 -19.79
N MET A 163 -6.83 -15.56 -20.44
CA MET A 163 -6.08 -16.81 -20.38
C MET A 163 -5.48 -17.09 -19.01
N SER A 164 -5.08 -16.07 -18.26
CA SER A 164 -4.49 -16.19 -16.91
C SER A 164 -5.46 -16.74 -15.86
N ARG A 165 -6.76 -16.83 -16.20
CA ARG A 165 -7.77 -17.51 -15.36
C ARG A 165 -7.65 -19.04 -15.40
N PHE A 166 -7.01 -19.58 -16.44
CA PHE A 166 -6.88 -21.02 -16.68
C PHE A 166 -5.43 -21.49 -16.68
N LEU A 167 -4.49 -20.59 -17.00
CA LEU A 167 -3.07 -20.89 -17.11
C LEU A 167 -2.27 -19.96 -16.16
N SER A 168 -1.27 -20.54 -15.53
CA SER A 168 -0.39 -19.77 -14.65
C SER A 168 0.58 -18.89 -15.43
N PRO A 169 1.15 -17.83 -14.84
CA PRO A 169 2.18 -17.03 -15.49
C PRO A 169 3.45 -17.85 -15.83
N TYR A 170 3.69 -18.96 -15.15
CA TYR A 170 4.78 -19.89 -15.50
C TYR A 170 4.56 -20.63 -16.81
N GLN A 171 3.30 -20.81 -17.21
CA GLN A 171 2.92 -21.43 -18.49
C GLN A 171 2.77 -20.39 -19.61
N LEU A 172 2.21 -19.21 -19.30
CA LEU A 172 1.95 -18.14 -20.29
C LEU A 172 3.22 -17.34 -20.64
N ASN A 173 4.12 -17.19 -19.66
CA ASN A 173 5.38 -16.42 -19.79
C ASN A 173 6.55 -17.20 -19.19
N PRO A 174 6.94 -18.34 -19.77
CA PRO A 174 7.98 -19.21 -19.20
C PRO A 174 9.35 -18.54 -19.11
N PHE A 175 9.61 -17.53 -19.94
CA PHE A 175 10.86 -16.76 -19.93
C PHE A 175 10.84 -15.61 -18.94
N ASN A 176 9.77 -15.46 -18.17
CA ASN A 176 9.57 -14.39 -17.20
C ASN A 176 9.87 -12.98 -17.75
N TYR A 177 9.43 -12.74 -19.00
CA TYR A 177 9.60 -11.44 -19.64
C TYR A 177 8.73 -10.39 -18.96
N ASN A 178 9.36 -9.35 -18.42
CA ASN A 178 8.69 -8.21 -17.82
C ASN A 178 9.30 -6.91 -18.37
N PRO A 179 8.58 -6.19 -19.27
CA PRO A 179 9.09 -4.97 -19.88
C PRO A 179 9.38 -3.85 -18.85
N LEU A 180 8.68 -3.85 -17.71
CA LEU A 180 8.91 -2.88 -16.63
C LEU A 180 10.28 -3.06 -15.97
N ARG A 181 10.85 -4.27 -15.97
CA ARG A 181 12.19 -4.52 -15.42
C ARG A 181 13.25 -3.65 -16.11
N ARG A 182 13.24 -3.64 -17.43
CA ARG A 182 14.17 -2.83 -18.21
C ARG A 182 13.91 -1.35 -18.01
N LEU A 183 12.64 -0.95 -18.03
CA LEU A 183 12.26 0.46 -17.90
C LEU A 183 12.68 1.03 -16.54
N ILE A 184 12.36 0.34 -15.44
CA ILE A 184 12.70 0.85 -14.10
C ILE A 184 14.23 0.83 -13.86
N GLY A 185 14.94 -0.18 -14.39
CA GLY A 185 16.39 -0.27 -14.31
C GLY A 185 17.12 0.80 -15.13
N GLN A 186 16.47 1.38 -16.15
CA GLN A 186 16.98 2.50 -16.92
C GLN A 186 16.62 3.86 -16.31
N ALA A 187 15.44 3.95 -15.67
CA ALA A 187 14.93 5.17 -15.08
C ALA A 187 15.56 5.52 -13.73
N VAL A 188 16.08 4.52 -12.99
CA VAL A 188 16.56 4.70 -11.62
C VAL A 188 17.96 4.10 -11.45
N ASP A 189 18.92 4.92 -11.02
CA ASP A 189 20.19 4.45 -10.48
C ASP A 189 20.01 4.02 -9.02
N PHE A 190 19.76 2.72 -8.84
CA PHE A 190 19.52 2.15 -7.51
C PHE A 190 20.77 2.18 -6.62
N GLU A 191 21.98 2.16 -7.18
CA GLU A 191 23.20 2.27 -6.40
C GLU A 191 23.29 3.65 -5.74
N ARG A 192 23.08 4.68 -6.52
CA ARG A 192 23.05 6.06 -6.02
C ARG A 192 21.94 6.27 -4.99
N LEU A 193 20.77 5.67 -5.21
CA LEU A 193 19.65 5.76 -4.28
C LEU A 193 19.99 5.15 -2.91
N ARG A 194 20.69 3.99 -2.89
CA ARG A 194 21.16 3.34 -1.65
C ARG A 194 22.26 4.11 -0.93
N GLN A 195 23.09 4.85 -1.66
CA GLN A 195 24.15 5.68 -1.08
C GLN A 195 23.62 6.92 -0.35
N GLY A 196 22.45 7.45 -0.78
CA GLY A 196 21.80 8.59 -0.13
C GLY A 196 20.60 9.08 -0.93
N SER A 197 19.43 8.66 -0.52
CA SER A 197 18.14 9.15 -1.05
C SER A 197 17.75 10.44 -0.37
N ALA A 198 17.14 11.36 -1.14
CA ALA A 198 16.58 12.61 -0.62
C ALA A 198 15.39 12.39 0.34
N VAL A 199 14.71 11.24 0.24
CA VAL A 199 13.58 10.83 1.10
C VAL A 199 13.76 9.40 1.54
N LYS A 200 13.24 9.04 2.72
CA LYS A 200 13.22 7.65 3.20
C LYS A 200 12.20 6.84 2.39
N LEU A 201 12.58 5.67 1.90
CA LEU A 201 11.71 4.82 1.10
C LEU A 201 11.33 3.53 1.83
N PHE A 202 10.06 3.16 1.74
CA PHE A 202 9.48 1.95 2.32
C PHE A 202 8.58 1.27 1.28
N LEU A 203 9.08 0.21 0.63
CA LEU A 203 8.35 -0.49 -0.42
C LEU A 203 7.78 -1.80 0.12
N SER A 204 6.46 -1.96 0.02
CA SER A 204 5.76 -3.15 0.52
C SER A 204 5.70 -4.25 -0.53
N ALA A 205 5.98 -5.50 -0.12
CA ALA A 205 5.74 -6.70 -0.90
C ALA A 205 5.15 -7.80 -0.01
N THR A 206 4.49 -8.78 -0.62
CA THR A 206 3.91 -9.94 0.08
C THR A 206 4.86 -11.13 -0.06
N ASN A 207 5.39 -11.64 1.05
CA ASN A 207 6.16 -12.89 1.04
C ASN A 207 5.20 -14.06 0.76
N VAL A 208 5.45 -14.79 -0.32
CA VAL A 208 4.55 -15.85 -0.82
C VAL A 208 4.43 -17.01 0.17
N ARG A 209 5.57 -17.40 0.76
CA ARG A 209 5.63 -18.56 1.65
C ARG A 209 4.94 -18.34 2.99
N THR A 210 5.06 -17.12 3.53
CA THR A 210 4.57 -16.82 4.89
C THR A 210 3.28 -16.03 4.93
N GLY A 211 2.90 -15.39 3.82
CA GLY A 211 1.80 -14.43 3.75
C GLY A 211 2.06 -13.13 4.54
N LYS A 212 3.31 -12.90 4.99
CA LYS A 212 3.67 -11.72 5.76
C LYS A 212 4.11 -10.59 4.85
N ILE A 213 3.95 -9.36 5.33
CA ILE A 213 4.52 -8.19 4.67
C ILE A 213 6.05 -8.21 4.79
N LYS A 214 6.73 -7.88 3.70
CA LYS A 214 8.12 -7.44 3.66
C LYS A 214 8.11 -5.97 3.27
N VAL A 215 8.77 -5.14 4.05
CA VAL A 215 9.03 -3.74 3.69
C VAL A 215 10.52 -3.65 3.35
N PHE A 216 10.82 -3.30 2.10
CA PHE A 216 12.16 -2.98 1.65
C PHE A 216 12.46 -1.52 1.97
N THR A 217 13.62 -1.27 2.55
CA THR A 217 14.05 0.07 2.96
C THR A 217 15.24 0.55 2.13
N ASP A 218 15.59 1.81 2.23
CA ASP A 218 16.60 2.50 1.40
C ASP A 218 17.81 1.63 1.00
N LYS A 219 18.40 0.91 1.95
CA LYS A 219 19.62 0.10 1.72
C LYS A 219 19.39 -1.19 0.95
N GLU A 220 18.16 -1.69 0.94
CA GLU A 220 17.77 -2.95 0.31
C GLU A 220 17.19 -2.73 -1.09
N ILE A 221 16.80 -1.48 -1.42
CA ILE A 221 16.02 -1.21 -2.63
C ILE A 221 16.81 -1.47 -3.90
N THR A 222 16.28 -2.35 -4.73
CA THR A 222 16.75 -2.69 -6.07
C THR A 222 15.58 -2.67 -7.05
N ALA A 223 15.85 -2.82 -8.35
CA ALA A 223 14.82 -3.00 -9.34
C ALA A 223 13.91 -4.20 -9.01
N ASP A 224 14.49 -5.28 -8.47
CA ASP A 224 13.73 -6.47 -8.07
C ASP A 224 12.77 -6.19 -6.90
N CYS A 225 13.16 -5.35 -5.93
CA CYS A 225 12.26 -4.93 -4.85
C CYS A 225 11.03 -4.17 -5.38
N VAL A 226 11.23 -3.28 -6.36
CA VAL A 226 10.15 -2.53 -7.02
C VAL A 226 9.24 -3.47 -7.80
N LEU A 227 9.83 -4.42 -8.55
CA LEU A 227 9.08 -5.42 -9.30
C LEU A 227 8.35 -6.40 -8.40
N ALA A 228 8.92 -6.79 -7.25
CA ALA A 228 8.26 -7.59 -6.22
C ALA A 228 7.03 -6.89 -5.67
N SER A 229 7.17 -5.58 -5.37
CA SER A 229 6.06 -4.73 -4.92
C SER A 229 4.92 -4.63 -5.95
N ALA A 230 5.21 -4.81 -7.25
CA ALA A 230 4.26 -4.71 -8.35
C ALA A 230 3.97 -6.07 -9.04
N CYS A 231 4.34 -7.19 -8.43
CA CYS A 231 4.19 -8.51 -8.99
C CYS A 231 2.78 -9.06 -8.74
N VAL A 232 1.83 -8.74 -9.63
CA VAL A 232 0.46 -9.28 -9.56
C VAL A 232 0.48 -10.79 -9.87
N PRO A 233 -0.02 -11.67 -8.96
CA PRO A 233 0.20 -13.12 -9.00
C PRO A 233 -0.23 -13.84 -10.28
N LEU A 234 -1.31 -13.40 -10.92
CA LEU A 234 -1.81 -14.04 -12.14
C LEU A 234 -1.21 -13.47 -13.44
N LEU A 235 -0.46 -12.37 -13.34
CA LEU A 235 0.17 -11.72 -14.48
C LEU A 235 1.67 -12.01 -14.58
N TYR A 236 2.36 -12.15 -13.45
CA TYR A 236 3.81 -12.33 -13.39
C TYR A 236 4.20 -13.50 -12.49
N GLN A 237 5.32 -14.15 -12.82
CA GLN A 237 5.95 -15.10 -11.90
C GLN A 237 6.43 -14.35 -10.65
N ALA A 238 6.41 -15.03 -9.50
CA ALA A 238 6.89 -14.45 -8.25
C ALA A 238 8.33 -13.97 -8.39
N VAL A 239 8.64 -12.81 -7.84
CA VAL A 239 10.01 -12.27 -7.86
C VAL A 239 10.79 -12.89 -6.72
N GLU A 240 11.94 -13.49 -7.03
CA GLU A 240 12.85 -14.07 -6.04
C GLU A 240 13.87 -13.01 -5.59
N ILE A 241 14.01 -12.84 -4.26
CA ILE A 241 15.01 -11.99 -3.63
C ILE A 241 15.52 -12.76 -2.39
N ASP A 242 16.83 -13.00 -2.34
CA ASP A 242 17.51 -13.70 -1.23
C ASP A 242 16.87 -15.06 -0.88
N GLY A 243 16.46 -15.83 -1.91
CA GLY A 243 15.84 -17.16 -1.75
C GLY A 243 14.39 -17.17 -1.29
N GLU A 244 13.75 -16.01 -1.12
CA GLU A 244 12.34 -15.85 -0.82
C GLU A 244 11.60 -15.29 -2.04
N HIS A 245 10.32 -15.68 -2.18
CA HIS A 245 9.49 -15.28 -3.31
C HIS A 245 8.46 -14.23 -2.88
N TYR A 246 8.23 -13.23 -3.74
CA TYR A 246 7.37 -12.09 -3.42
C TYR A 246 6.33 -11.83 -4.50
N TRP A 247 5.15 -11.47 -4.06
CA TRP A 247 4.05 -10.91 -4.84
C TRP A 247 3.79 -9.46 -4.47
N ASP A 248 2.89 -8.82 -5.23
CA ASP A 248 2.45 -7.45 -5.04
C ASP A 248 2.10 -7.17 -3.57
N GLY A 249 2.60 -6.05 -3.07
CA GLY A 249 2.36 -5.61 -1.71
C GLY A 249 0.90 -5.25 -1.42
N GLY A 250 0.10 -5.01 -2.47
CA GLY A 250 -1.29 -4.62 -2.35
C GLY A 250 -2.17 -5.59 -1.55
N TYR A 251 -1.76 -6.85 -1.43
CA TYR A 251 -2.50 -7.85 -0.65
C TYR A 251 -2.31 -7.70 0.86
N ILE A 252 -1.20 -7.09 1.32
CA ILE A 252 -0.85 -7.08 2.75
C ILE A 252 -0.48 -5.69 3.28
N GLY A 253 -0.24 -4.69 2.41
CA GLY A 253 0.06 -3.31 2.78
C GLY A 253 -0.04 -2.37 1.57
N ASN A 254 -1.16 -1.67 1.40
CA ASN A 254 -1.40 -0.80 0.24
C ASN A 254 -1.81 0.63 0.62
N PRO A 255 -0.88 1.48 0.96
CA PRO A 255 0.47 1.20 1.46
C PRO A 255 0.48 0.84 2.94
N ALA A 256 1.60 0.33 3.45
CA ALA A 256 1.80 0.18 4.89
C ALA A 256 2.11 1.54 5.53
N LEU A 257 1.42 1.93 6.59
CA LEU A 257 1.65 3.21 7.28
C LEU A 257 2.66 3.09 8.43
N PHE A 258 2.74 1.90 9.05
CA PHE A 258 3.58 1.70 10.23
C PHE A 258 5.06 2.08 10.03
N PRO A 259 5.70 1.94 8.83
CA PRO A 259 7.08 2.37 8.66
C PRO A 259 7.23 3.89 8.80
N LEU A 260 6.28 4.66 8.30
CA LEU A 260 6.26 6.12 8.45
C LEU A 260 6.07 6.53 9.91
N ILE A 261 5.19 5.81 10.63
CA ILE A 261 4.92 6.08 12.04
C ILE A 261 6.16 5.86 12.89
N TYR A 262 6.92 4.77 12.65
CA TYR A 262 8.05 4.39 13.47
C TYR A 262 9.38 5.01 13.04
N SER A 263 9.56 5.31 11.76
CA SER A 263 10.88 5.70 11.21
C SER A 263 10.99 7.15 10.78
N CYS A 264 9.87 7.90 10.73
CA CYS A 264 9.85 9.32 10.37
C CYS A 264 9.53 10.21 11.58
N GLN A 265 9.96 11.47 11.53
CA GLN A 265 9.68 12.45 12.58
C GLN A 265 8.35 13.15 12.37
N SER A 266 8.04 13.53 11.12
CA SER A 266 6.78 14.18 10.81
C SER A 266 5.58 13.32 11.24
N ARG A 267 4.56 14.00 11.78
CA ARG A 267 3.29 13.39 12.19
C ARG A 267 2.29 13.33 11.04
N ASP A 268 2.49 14.14 10.01
CA ASP A 268 1.59 14.31 8.90
C ASP A 268 1.83 13.21 7.86
N ILE A 269 0.78 12.45 7.54
CA ILE A 269 0.81 11.41 6.50
C ILE A 269 -0.26 11.75 5.47
N LEU A 270 0.19 12.10 4.25
CA LEU A 270 -0.67 12.33 3.11
C LEU A 270 -0.82 11.05 2.30
N ILE A 271 -2.03 10.51 2.25
CA ILE A 271 -2.36 9.30 1.50
C ILE A 271 -2.85 9.68 0.11
N VAL A 272 -2.24 9.11 -0.91
CA VAL A 272 -2.72 9.22 -2.29
C VAL A 272 -3.52 7.97 -2.63
N HIS A 273 -4.85 8.13 -2.70
CA HIS A 273 -5.77 7.05 -3.02
C HIS A 273 -5.98 6.90 -4.52
N VAL A 274 -5.88 5.67 -5.01
CA VAL A 274 -6.16 5.32 -6.40
C VAL A 274 -7.19 4.19 -6.53
N ASN A 275 -7.51 3.53 -5.41
CA ASN A 275 -8.53 2.47 -5.37
C ASN A 275 -9.74 2.97 -4.60
N PRO A 276 -10.93 3.07 -5.22
CA PRO A 276 -12.12 3.52 -4.53
C PRO A 276 -12.49 2.57 -3.38
N ILE A 277 -12.81 3.13 -2.22
CA ILE A 277 -13.26 2.36 -1.05
C ILE A 277 -14.68 1.89 -1.29
N GLU A 278 -15.53 2.77 -1.79
CA GLU A 278 -16.94 2.51 -2.05
C GLU A 278 -17.23 2.35 -3.54
N ARG A 279 -18.14 1.44 -3.86
CA ARG A 279 -18.75 1.28 -5.17
C ARG A 279 -20.26 1.31 -5.02
N PRO A 280 -20.97 2.21 -5.72
CA PRO A 280 -22.44 2.29 -5.62
C PRO A 280 -23.11 1.07 -6.25
N ASP A 281 -22.55 0.50 -7.31
CA ASP A 281 -23.14 -0.57 -8.06
C ASP A 281 -22.73 -1.95 -7.55
N LYS A 282 -23.70 -2.87 -7.50
CA LYS A 282 -23.45 -4.27 -7.19
C LYS A 282 -22.74 -4.95 -8.38
N PRO A 283 -21.57 -5.57 -8.18
CA PRO A 283 -20.90 -6.32 -9.23
C PRO A 283 -21.73 -7.57 -9.60
N THR A 284 -22.03 -7.76 -10.89
CA THR A 284 -22.86 -8.86 -11.37
C THR A 284 -22.15 -9.80 -12.33
N SER A 285 -21.15 -9.33 -13.07
CA SER A 285 -20.32 -10.20 -13.90
C SER A 285 -19.21 -10.85 -13.08
N ALA A 286 -18.73 -12.02 -13.49
CA ALA A 286 -17.59 -12.69 -12.86
C ALA A 286 -16.34 -11.78 -12.83
N TYR A 287 -16.18 -10.99 -13.88
CA TYR A 287 -15.09 -10.02 -14.01
C TYR A 287 -15.21 -8.92 -12.95
N ASP A 288 -16.37 -8.27 -12.81
CA ASP A 288 -16.60 -7.20 -11.83
C ASP A 288 -16.50 -7.73 -10.39
N ILE A 289 -16.96 -8.96 -10.13
CA ILE A 289 -16.86 -9.62 -8.83
C ILE A 289 -15.38 -9.80 -8.47
N MET A 290 -14.57 -10.37 -9.37
CA MET A 290 -13.15 -10.58 -9.11
C MET A 290 -12.41 -9.26 -8.86
N ASN A 291 -12.75 -8.24 -9.62
CA ASN A 291 -12.17 -6.91 -9.47
C ASN A 291 -12.55 -6.27 -8.12
N ARG A 292 -13.80 -6.42 -7.71
CA ARG A 292 -14.24 -5.92 -6.40
C ARG A 292 -13.54 -6.66 -5.26
N ILE A 293 -13.32 -7.96 -5.38
CA ILE A 293 -12.53 -8.75 -4.43
C ILE A 293 -11.11 -8.18 -4.32
N ASN A 294 -10.46 -7.87 -5.44
CA ASN A 294 -9.13 -7.27 -5.43
C ASN A 294 -9.12 -5.86 -4.81
N GLU A 295 -10.10 -5.00 -5.13
CA GLU A 295 -10.22 -3.67 -4.49
C GLU A 295 -10.43 -3.76 -2.98
N ILE A 296 -11.30 -4.66 -2.54
CA ILE A 296 -11.54 -4.91 -1.11
C ILE A 296 -10.24 -5.41 -0.45
N SER A 297 -9.55 -6.36 -1.07
CA SER A 297 -8.28 -6.87 -0.57
C SER A 297 -7.24 -5.75 -0.43
N PHE A 298 -7.08 -4.94 -1.47
CA PHE A 298 -6.10 -3.85 -1.52
C PHE A 298 -6.39 -2.71 -0.55
N ASN A 299 -7.66 -2.45 -0.23
CA ASN A 299 -8.04 -1.43 0.76
C ASN A 299 -8.07 -1.98 2.20
N SER A 300 -8.24 -3.30 2.38
CA SER A 300 -8.49 -3.91 3.69
C SER A 300 -7.37 -3.66 4.69
N THR A 301 -6.13 -3.65 4.24
CA THR A 301 -4.95 -3.43 5.09
C THR A 301 -4.87 -1.98 5.56
N LEU A 302 -5.08 -1.02 4.66
CA LEU A 302 -5.13 0.39 5.01
C LEU A 302 -6.27 0.67 6.02
N MET A 303 -7.45 0.09 5.82
CA MET A 303 -8.57 0.23 6.76
C MET A 303 -8.24 -0.33 8.16
N ARG A 304 -7.47 -1.42 8.23
CA ARG A 304 -7.00 -1.97 9.53
C ARG A 304 -6.00 -1.05 10.20
N GLU A 305 -5.06 -0.48 9.46
CA GLU A 305 -4.11 0.49 10.01
C GLU A 305 -4.83 1.78 10.46
N MET A 306 -5.84 2.24 9.71
CA MET A 306 -6.66 3.38 10.12
C MET A 306 -7.42 3.14 11.43
N ARG A 307 -7.92 1.91 11.66
CA ARG A 307 -8.50 1.54 12.96
C ARG A 307 -7.48 1.63 14.09
N ALA A 308 -6.25 1.17 13.86
CA ALA A 308 -5.18 1.27 14.85
C ALA A 308 -4.83 2.73 15.12
N VAL A 309 -4.69 3.56 14.09
CA VAL A 309 -4.43 5.01 14.22
C VAL A 309 -5.55 5.68 15.01
N ALA A 310 -6.82 5.41 14.65
CA ALA A 310 -7.98 5.98 15.34
C ALA A 310 -8.03 5.56 16.82
N PHE A 311 -7.69 4.30 17.13
CA PHE A 311 -7.66 3.79 18.49
C PHE A 311 -6.55 4.44 19.31
N VAL A 312 -5.32 4.53 18.78
CA VAL A 312 -4.20 5.19 19.46
C VAL A 312 -4.48 6.67 19.67
N THR A 313 -5.02 7.37 18.65
CA THR A 313 -5.42 8.77 18.75
C THR A 313 -6.43 8.96 19.89
N LYS A 314 -7.43 8.09 19.99
CA LYS A 314 -8.41 8.13 21.08
C LYS A 314 -7.75 7.92 22.44
N LEU A 315 -6.78 7.01 22.59
CA LEU A 315 -6.08 6.80 23.86
C LEU A 315 -5.26 8.01 24.28
N ILE A 316 -4.68 8.73 23.31
CA ILE A 316 -3.96 9.99 23.56
C ILE A 316 -4.95 11.08 23.97
N ASP A 317 -6.10 11.20 23.28
CA ASP A 317 -7.12 12.20 23.59
C ASP A 317 -7.79 11.97 24.96
N ASP A 318 -7.97 10.69 25.34
CA ASP A 318 -8.48 10.28 26.67
C ASP A 318 -7.39 10.36 27.78
N GLU A 319 -6.20 10.90 27.50
CA GLU A 319 -5.03 10.99 28.41
C GLU A 319 -4.59 9.63 29.01
N LYS A 320 -4.92 8.53 28.31
CA LYS A 320 -4.53 7.17 28.73
C LYS A 320 -3.13 6.76 28.27
N LEU A 321 -2.57 7.52 27.33
CA LEU A 321 -1.17 7.42 26.88
C LEU A 321 -0.51 8.77 27.04
N SER A 322 0.70 8.80 27.62
CA SER A 322 1.46 10.03 27.73
C SER A 322 2.09 10.42 26.38
N GLN A 323 2.35 11.72 26.20
CA GLN A 323 3.14 12.21 25.07
C GLN A 323 4.56 11.62 25.20
N GLY A 324 4.92 10.74 24.27
CA GLY A 324 6.19 10.00 24.29
C GLY A 324 5.99 8.47 24.27
N ASP A 325 4.87 7.97 24.75
CA ASP A 325 4.54 6.54 24.67
C ASP A 325 3.99 6.15 23.28
N ALA A 326 3.35 7.11 22.59
CA ALA A 326 2.83 6.91 21.23
C ALA A 326 2.86 8.22 20.43
N LYS A 327 3.11 8.09 19.13
CA LYS A 327 3.08 9.21 18.19
C LYS A 327 1.65 9.50 17.76
N ARG A 328 1.18 10.74 17.95
CA ARG A 328 -0.07 11.21 17.36
C ARG A 328 0.13 11.46 15.87
N VAL A 329 -0.52 10.69 15.03
CA VAL A 329 -0.45 10.82 13.58
C VAL A 329 -1.59 11.69 13.07
N LEU A 330 -1.30 12.54 12.10
CA LEU A 330 -2.27 13.40 11.41
C LEU A 330 -2.46 12.86 9.99
N ILE A 331 -3.69 12.49 9.66
CA ILE A 331 -4.02 11.84 8.39
C ILE A 331 -4.63 12.84 7.43
N HIS A 332 -4.08 12.86 6.23
CA HIS A 332 -4.53 13.64 5.08
C HIS A 332 -4.78 12.71 3.89
N SER A 333 -5.61 13.13 2.94
CA SER A 333 -5.91 12.30 1.76
C SER A 333 -6.12 13.15 0.53
N VAL A 334 -5.56 12.68 -0.58
CA VAL A 334 -5.90 13.14 -1.94
C VAL A 334 -6.44 11.94 -2.71
N CYS A 335 -7.66 12.05 -3.21
CA CYS A 335 -8.33 11.01 -3.97
C CYS A 335 -9.11 11.59 -5.16
N ALA A 336 -9.53 10.70 -6.06
CA ALA A 336 -10.40 11.01 -7.19
C ALA A 336 -11.52 9.98 -7.29
N ASP A 337 -12.05 9.53 -6.17
CA ASP A 337 -13.07 8.47 -6.11
C ASP A 337 -14.30 8.80 -6.94
N ASP A 338 -14.73 10.07 -6.96
CA ASP A 338 -15.83 10.57 -7.78
C ASP A 338 -15.64 10.33 -9.29
N VAL A 339 -14.40 10.37 -9.77
CA VAL A 339 -14.04 10.12 -11.17
C VAL A 339 -13.68 8.65 -11.40
N THR A 340 -12.85 8.08 -10.51
CA THR A 340 -12.33 6.71 -10.69
C THR A 340 -13.40 5.64 -10.48
N ARG A 341 -14.49 5.93 -9.75
CA ARG A 341 -15.67 5.06 -9.67
C ARG A 341 -16.29 4.79 -11.03
N GLY A 342 -16.26 5.76 -11.95
CA GLY A 342 -16.74 5.61 -13.33
C GLY A 342 -15.81 4.80 -14.22
N PHE A 343 -14.56 4.55 -13.82
CA PHE A 343 -13.63 3.74 -14.59
C PHE A 343 -13.92 2.25 -14.37
N GLY A 344 -14.17 1.53 -15.45
CA GLY A 344 -14.17 0.07 -15.43
C GLY A 344 -12.79 -0.44 -15.05
N THR A 345 -12.74 -1.65 -14.48
CA THR A 345 -11.50 -2.30 -14.06
C THR A 345 -10.51 -2.52 -15.20
N ALA A 346 -10.98 -2.67 -16.43
CA ALA A 346 -10.15 -2.70 -17.63
C ALA A 346 -9.26 -1.45 -17.77
N SER A 347 -9.66 -0.31 -17.19
CA SER A 347 -8.85 0.91 -17.21
C SER A 347 -7.53 0.78 -16.44
N LYS A 348 -7.44 -0.14 -15.46
CA LYS A 348 -6.18 -0.43 -14.74
C LYS A 348 -5.11 -1.04 -15.65
N LEU A 349 -5.50 -1.62 -16.77
CA LEU A 349 -4.61 -2.18 -17.77
C LEU A 349 -4.40 -1.25 -18.98
N ASN A 350 -5.06 -0.09 -18.98
CA ASN A 350 -4.95 0.86 -20.08
C ASN A 350 -3.66 1.66 -19.97
N ALA A 351 -2.70 1.35 -20.82
CA ALA A 351 -1.39 2.03 -20.87
C ALA A 351 -1.30 3.07 -22.00
N ASP A 352 -2.42 3.61 -22.43
CA ASP A 352 -2.47 4.71 -23.40
C ASP A 352 -1.95 6.02 -22.79
N LEU A 353 -1.06 6.70 -23.50
CA LEU A 353 -0.44 7.96 -23.02
C LEU A 353 -1.48 9.06 -22.79
N GLY A 354 -2.52 9.12 -23.62
CA GLY A 354 -3.62 10.05 -23.45
C GLY A 354 -4.42 9.77 -22.18
N PHE A 355 -4.59 8.49 -21.82
CA PHE A 355 -5.20 8.11 -20.56
C PHE A 355 -4.32 8.52 -19.36
N PHE A 356 -3.02 8.25 -19.40
CA PHE A 356 -2.08 8.70 -18.37
C PHE A 356 -2.06 10.22 -18.20
N SER A 357 -2.08 10.95 -19.32
CA SER A 357 -2.10 12.43 -19.29
C SER A 357 -3.38 12.97 -18.64
N ARG A 358 -4.54 12.36 -18.88
CA ARG A 358 -5.80 12.71 -18.20
C ARG A 358 -5.74 12.46 -16.70
N LEU A 359 -5.19 11.29 -16.28
CA LEU A 359 -5.01 10.96 -14.86
C LEU A 359 -4.01 11.89 -14.18
N ARG A 360 -2.90 12.25 -14.86
CA ARG A 360 -1.95 13.25 -14.36
C ARG A 360 -2.64 14.61 -14.14
N ALA A 361 -3.38 15.09 -15.14
CA ALA A 361 -4.08 16.37 -15.03
C ALA A 361 -5.06 16.37 -13.84
N LEU A 362 -5.83 15.30 -13.67
CA LEU A 362 -6.72 15.11 -12.53
C LEU A 362 -5.95 15.07 -11.20
N GLY A 363 -4.82 14.37 -11.14
CA GLY A 363 -3.97 14.32 -9.94
C GLY A 363 -3.45 15.70 -9.55
N ARG A 364 -3.00 16.49 -10.52
CA ARG A 364 -2.56 17.87 -10.30
C ARG A 364 -3.69 18.75 -9.77
N GLU A 365 -4.88 18.66 -10.38
CA GLU A 365 -6.09 19.38 -9.95
C GLU A 365 -6.43 19.08 -8.49
N ARG A 366 -6.48 17.80 -8.12
CA ARG A 366 -6.82 17.37 -6.77
C ARG A 366 -5.76 17.76 -5.73
N ALA A 367 -4.49 17.68 -6.10
CA ALA A 367 -3.40 18.15 -5.24
C ALA A 367 -3.45 19.66 -5.04
N GLN A 368 -3.73 20.44 -6.11
CA GLN A 368 -3.90 21.90 -6.01
C GLN A 368 -5.04 22.25 -5.05
N ALA A 369 -6.21 21.64 -5.26
CA ALA A 369 -7.36 21.87 -4.39
C ALA A 369 -7.06 21.51 -2.92
N TRP A 370 -6.34 20.40 -2.70
CA TRP A 370 -5.92 20.01 -1.36
C TRP A 370 -4.96 21.01 -0.72
N ILE A 371 -3.97 21.50 -1.47
CA ILE A 371 -3.02 22.54 -1.01
C ILE A 371 -3.78 23.81 -0.63
N ASP A 372 -4.68 24.28 -1.49
CA ASP A 372 -5.42 25.54 -1.28
C ASP A 372 -6.29 25.51 -0.02
N HIS A 373 -6.80 24.33 0.37
CA HIS A 373 -7.71 24.21 1.50
C HIS A 373 -7.06 23.71 2.79
N HIS A 374 -5.91 23.01 2.70
CA HIS A 374 -5.41 22.19 3.81
C HIS A 374 -3.93 22.39 4.15
N LEU A 375 -3.22 23.20 3.43
CA LEU A 375 -1.79 23.41 3.72
C LEU A 375 -1.56 23.91 5.15
N ASP A 376 -2.41 24.82 5.63
CA ASP A 376 -2.31 25.38 6.97
C ASP A 376 -2.73 24.39 8.09
N ASP A 377 -3.42 23.31 7.73
CA ASP A 377 -3.80 22.24 8.66
C ASP A 377 -2.60 21.32 9.01
N LEU A 378 -1.55 21.30 8.18
CA LEU A 378 -0.35 20.49 8.39
C LEU A 378 0.33 20.85 9.70
N GLY A 379 0.70 19.83 10.48
CA GLY A 379 1.28 19.95 11.80
C GLY A 379 0.27 20.23 12.91
N SER A 380 -1.00 20.52 12.59
CA SER A 380 -2.03 20.89 13.55
C SER A 380 -3.17 19.88 13.70
N ARG A 381 -3.79 19.47 12.60
CA ARG A 381 -4.94 18.55 12.62
C ARG A 381 -5.03 17.68 11.36
N SER A 382 -5.66 16.53 11.49
CA SER A 382 -6.04 15.70 10.34
C SER A 382 -7.07 16.41 9.48
N THR A 383 -6.97 16.24 8.14
CA THR A 383 -7.96 16.75 7.18
C THR A 383 -8.99 15.69 6.79
N VAL A 384 -8.84 14.47 7.33
CA VAL A 384 -9.74 13.34 7.10
C VAL A 384 -10.37 12.92 8.42
N ASP A 385 -11.69 12.77 8.45
CA ASP A 385 -12.36 12.03 9.51
C ASP A 385 -12.14 10.52 9.25
N ILE A 386 -11.21 9.94 10.02
CA ILE A 386 -10.85 8.52 9.86
C ILE A 386 -12.07 7.60 10.07
N ARG A 387 -12.98 7.97 10.96
CA ARG A 387 -14.17 7.14 11.24
C ARG A 387 -15.15 7.15 10.08
N ALA A 388 -15.43 8.31 9.54
CA ALA A 388 -16.36 8.45 8.43
C ALA A 388 -15.79 7.86 7.12
N ALA A 389 -14.47 8.00 6.89
CA ALA A 389 -13.84 7.60 5.64
C ALA A 389 -13.43 6.11 5.59
N TYR A 390 -13.10 5.49 6.75
CA TYR A 390 -12.44 4.16 6.77
C TYR A 390 -13.09 3.13 7.71
N LEU A 391 -13.99 3.52 8.62
CA LEU A 391 -14.56 2.63 9.63
C LEU A 391 -16.06 2.48 9.54
#